data_093ddae02adbf684d6e24868b8047ebe
#
_entry.id   093ddae02adbf684d6e24868b8047ebe
#
_cell.length_a   1.000
_cell.length_b   1.000
_cell.length_c   1.000
_cell.angle_alpha   90.00
_cell.angle_beta   90.00
_cell.angle_gamma   90.00
#
_symmetry.space_group_name_H-M   'P 1'
#
loop_
_entity.id
_entity.type
_entity.pdbx_description
1 polymer ?
#
loop_
_entity_poly.entity_id
_entity_poly.type
_entity_poly.pdbx_seq_one_letter_code
_entity_poly.pdbx_strand_id
1 'polypeptide(L)'
;MYTFRLFLRNLSKDGPDILLPHGENIIIGRGPLTEIKNSRLSRHQLKFSSDYQSRTAIVTRVGSNVSVVCGDELEKGARRVIVIGDRVELLKGEYEYVLAQNDSDEGQDNGKRSGFKPEGQISPPPASKAVPIIPHTNHWSQGLLAAMSDPDLQLFEDERIVIINDRYPKARHHFLVLPREKIVDLASVTSSHIPLLEYMLDKAIDRVDNEFPGIEFRFGYHAVPSMSQLHLHAISQDFDSPCLKHKKHWNSFNTDYFIPADNVVKDLKENGEVNLPSGEEGKSLLKINLKCHKCDYTPKHLPDLKAHIKKKHFPML
;
A
#
# COMPACT_ATOMS: atom_id res chain seq x y z
N MET A 1 25.40 2.88 -4.74
CA MET A 1 24.85 2.93 -6.11
C MET A 1 23.54 2.16 -6.05
N TYR A 2 22.41 2.72 -6.53
CA TYR A 2 21.13 2.01 -6.46
C TYR A 2 21.10 0.90 -7.51
N THR A 3 20.66 -0.30 -7.14
CA THR A 3 20.57 -1.49 -8.00
C THR A 3 19.26 -1.54 -8.80
N PHE A 4 18.39 -0.55 -8.65
CA PHE A 4 17.10 -0.45 -9.33
C PHE A 4 16.84 0.98 -9.81
N ARG A 5 15.84 1.14 -10.68
CA ARG A 5 15.34 2.44 -11.14
C ARG A 5 13.83 2.51 -10.97
N LEU A 6 13.31 3.68 -10.60
CA LEU A 6 11.88 3.95 -10.59
C LEU A 6 11.42 4.51 -11.93
N PHE A 7 10.25 4.07 -12.36
CA PHE A 7 9.62 4.57 -13.58
C PHE A 7 8.10 4.50 -13.50
N LEU A 8 7.45 5.30 -14.32
CA LEU A 8 6.01 5.17 -14.55
C LEU A 8 5.81 4.22 -15.71
N ARG A 9 5.27 3.03 -15.43
CA ARG A 9 4.88 2.06 -16.45
C ARG A 9 3.53 2.46 -17.03
N ASN A 10 3.49 2.57 -18.36
CA ASN A 10 2.25 2.85 -19.06
C ASN A 10 1.31 1.62 -19.00
N LEU A 11 0.09 1.81 -18.53
CA LEU A 11 -0.94 0.74 -18.51
C LEU A 11 -1.83 0.77 -19.76
N SER A 12 -1.81 1.86 -20.51
CA SER A 12 -2.42 1.93 -21.84
C SER A 12 -1.46 1.32 -22.86
N LYS A 13 -1.94 0.53 -23.78
CA LYS A 13 -1.06 -0.20 -24.75
C LYS A 13 -0.26 0.71 -25.68
N ASP A 14 -0.52 2.00 -25.68
CA ASP A 14 0.02 2.99 -26.62
C ASP A 14 0.79 4.07 -25.85
N GLY A 15 2.09 3.87 -25.64
CA GLY A 15 2.97 4.88 -25.07
C GLY A 15 4.14 4.29 -24.26
N PRO A 16 5.21 5.08 -24.08
CA PRO A 16 6.43 4.65 -23.40
C PRO A 16 6.28 4.62 -21.88
N ASP A 17 7.08 3.77 -21.24
CA ASP A 17 7.40 3.88 -19.83
C ASP A 17 8.31 5.11 -19.60
N ILE A 18 8.16 5.78 -18.48
CA ILE A 18 8.84 7.04 -18.19
C ILE A 18 9.75 6.88 -16.98
N LEU A 19 11.05 6.93 -17.19
CA LEU A 19 12.04 6.88 -16.11
C LEU A 19 11.89 8.10 -15.18
N LEU A 20 11.93 7.86 -13.87
CA LEU A 20 11.97 8.87 -12.82
C LEU A 20 13.34 8.85 -12.13
N PRO A 21 14.32 9.65 -12.57
CA PRO A 21 15.66 9.68 -11.95
C PRO A 21 15.59 10.13 -10.49
N HIS A 22 16.47 9.57 -9.65
CA HIS A 22 16.54 9.90 -8.23
C HIS A 22 16.87 11.40 -8.02
N GLY A 23 16.06 12.05 -7.19
CA GLY A 23 16.25 13.45 -6.81
C GLY A 23 15.91 14.48 -7.90
N GLU A 24 15.60 14.05 -9.12
CA GLU A 24 15.25 14.95 -10.21
C GLU A 24 13.75 15.21 -10.33
N ASN A 25 13.41 16.34 -10.93
CA ASN A 25 12.03 16.68 -11.24
C ASN A 25 11.71 16.34 -12.70
N ILE A 26 10.77 15.42 -12.91
CA ILE A 26 10.26 15.09 -14.23
C ILE A 26 8.86 15.67 -14.40
N ILE A 27 8.64 16.40 -15.48
CA ILE A 27 7.32 16.97 -15.81
C ILE A 27 6.71 16.15 -16.93
N ILE A 28 5.51 15.65 -16.68
CA ILE A 28 4.77 14.75 -17.55
C ILE A 28 3.48 15.43 -18.00
N GLY A 29 3.18 15.29 -19.27
CA GLY A 29 1.99 15.85 -19.91
C GLY A 29 2.02 15.56 -21.40
N ARG A 30 1.27 16.31 -22.20
CA ARG A 30 1.28 16.19 -23.65
C ARG A 30 2.63 16.54 -24.23
N GLY A 31 3.24 15.62 -24.99
CA GLY A 31 4.52 15.89 -25.65
C GLY A 31 5.36 14.65 -25.91
N PRO A 32 6.64 14.83 -26.26
CA PRO A 32 7.51 13.73 -26.70
C PRO A 32 7.74 12.63 -25.65
N LEU A 33 7.75 13.00 -24.36
CA LEU A 33 8.03 12.07 -23.28
C LEU A 33 6.91 11.03 -23.10
N THR A 34 5.66 11.39 -23.40
CA THR A 34 4.47 10.52 -23.27
C THR A 34 3.93 10.08 -24.64
N GLU A 35 4.39 10.72 -25.72
CA GLU A 35 3.83 10.62 -27.08
C GLU A 35 2.35 11.01 -27.22
N ILE A 36 1.75 11.52 -26.16
CA ILE A 36 0.36 11.96 -26.12
C ILE A 36 0.20 13.28 -26.89
N LYS A 37 -0.75 13.29 -27.85
CA LYS A 37 -1.09 14.45 -28.66
C LYS A 37 -2.41 15.13 -28.28
N ASN A 38 -3.17 14.59 -27.32
CA ASN A 38 -4.48 15.07 -26.91
C ASN A 38 -4.37 16.50 -26.33
N SER A 39 -5.06 17.47 -26.97
CA SER A 39 -5.02 18.89 -26.58
C SER A 39 -5.65 19.18 -25.21
N ARG A 40 -6.51 18.31 -24.69
CA ARG A 40 -7.05 18.41 -23.32
C ARG A 40 -5.99 18.16 -22.27
N LEU A 41 -4.90 17.45 -22.56
CA LEU A 41 -3.80 17.26 -21.65
C LEU A 41 -2.83 18.42 -21.73
N SER A 42 -2.55 19.08 -20.60
CA SER A 42 -1.55 20.15 -20.49
C SER A 42 -0.15 19.61 -20.84
N ARG A 43 0.72 20.44 -21.43
CA ARG A 43 2.12 20.06 -21.66
C ARG A 43 2.86 19.79 -20.34
N HIS A 44 2.49 20.51 -19.30
CA HIS A 44 2.97 20.35 -17.94
C HIS A 44 1.77 19.97 -17.06
N GLN A 45 1.44 18.69 -16.98
CA GLN A 45 0.25 18.23 -16.26
C GLN A 45 0.57 17.78 -14.84
N LEU A 46 1.53 16.89 -14.71
CA LEU A 46 2.02 16.40 -13.43
C LEU A 46 3.53 16.56 -13.35
N LYS A 47 4.04 16.90 -12.17
CA LYS A 47 5.46 16.93 -11.83
C LYS A 47 5.75 15.81 -10.85
N PHE A 48 6.78 15.04 -11.12
CA PHE A 48 7.26 13.96 -10.26
C PHE A 48 8.64 14.27 -9.73
N SER A 49 8.89 13.89 -8.48
CA SER A 49 10.22 13.87 -7.87
C SER A 49 10.37 12.53 -7.15
N SER A 50 11.29 11.69 -7.60
CA SER A 50 11.49 10.34 -7.06
C SER A 50 12.56 10.32 -5.98
N ASP A 51 12.33 9.50 -4.97
CA ASP A 51 13.30 9.15 -3.95
C ASP A 51 13.52 7.64 -3.97
N TYR A 52 14.74 7.23 -4.36
CA TYR A 52 15.10 5.82 -4.44
C TYR A 52 15.34 5.21 -3.06
N GLN A 53 15.73 6.00 -2.05
CA GLN A 53 15.92 5.45 -0.70
C GLN A 53 14.61 4.95 -0.10
N SER A 54 13.55 5.75 -0.24
CA SER A 54 12.22 5.39 0.23
C SER A 54 11.39 4.63 -0.81
N ARG A 55 11.91 4.41 -2.02
CA ARG A 55 11.19 3.80 -3.17
C ARG A 55 9.86 4.48 -3.46
N THR A 56 9.84 5.80 -3.36
CA THR A 56 8.63 6.61 -3.54
C THR A 56 8.84 7.67 -4.60
N ALA A 57 7.74 8.29 -5.04
CA ALA A 57 7.78 9.53 -5.78
C ALA A 57 6.74 10.52 -5.24
N ILE A 58 7.08 11.80 -5.26
CA ILE A 58 6.13 12.87 -4.99
C ILE A 58 5.54 13.32 -6.32
N VAL A 59 4.23 13.22 -6.46
CA VAL A 59 3.50 13.77 -7.60
C VAL A 59 2.84 15.09 -7.22
N THR A 60 2.97 16.10 -8.08
CA THR A 60 2.35 17.42 -7.92
C THR A 60 1.55 17.76 -9.18
N ARG A 61 0.28 18.13 -9.05
CA ARG A 61 -0.49 18.60 -10.19
C ARG A 61 -0.14 20.07 -10.49
N VAL A 62 0.34 20.30 -11.70
CA VAL A 62 0.69 21.65 -12.20
C VAL A 62 -0.25 22.09 -13.33
N GLY A 63 -0.81 21.15 -14.07
CA GLY A 63 -1.73 21.41 -15.19
C GLY A 63 -3.13 21.85 -14.76
N SER A 64 -3.90 22.34 -15.74
CA SER A 64 -5.26 22.87 -15.51
C SER A 64 -6.30 21.78 -15.37
N ASN A 65 -6.13 20.65 -16.06
CA ASN A 65 -7.13 19.59 -16.08
C ASN A 65 -6.96 18.62 -14.89
N VAL A 66 -8.04 17.93 -14.55
CA VAL A 66 -8.05 17.01 -13.40
C VAL A 66 -7.23 15.77 -13.71
N SER A 67 -6.30 15.47 -12.82
CA SER A 67 -5.56 14.21 -12.76
C SER A 67 -6.01 13.42 -11.55
N VAL A 68 -5.94 12.08 -11.65
CA VAL A 68 -6.31 11.18 -10.56
C VAL A 68 -5.06 10.47 -10.08
N VAL A 69 -4.88 10.39 -8.76
CA VAL A 69 -3.73 9.72 -8.13
C VAL A 69 -4.24 8.81 -7.03
N CYS A 70 -3.97 7.52 -7.12
CA CYS A 70 -4.48 6.51 -6.19
C CYS A 70 -6.02 6.52 -6.06
N GLY A 71 -6.73 6.76 -7.19
CA GLY A 71 -8.19 6.79 -7.24
C GLY A 71 -8.86 8.10 -6.80
N ASP A 72 -8.09 9.10 -6.34
CA ASP A 72 -8.63 10.41 -5.93
C ASP A 72 -8.19 11.52 -6.88
N GLU A 73 -9.05 12.50 -7.12
CA GLU A 73 -8.68 13.71 -7.84
C GLU A 73 -7.61 14.51 -7.08
N LEU A 74 -6.53 14.85 -7.77
CA LEU A 74 -5.47 15.67 -7.21
C LEU A 74 -5.74 17.14 -7.54
N GLU A 75 -5.91 17.99 -6.54
CA GLU A 75 -6.11 19.43 -6.73
C GLU A 75 -4.87 20.10 -7.32
N LYS A 76 -5.06 21.21 -8.04
CA LYS A 76 -3.96 21.96 -8.64
C LYS A 76 -3.02 22.53 -7.55
N GLY A 77 -1.73 22.25 -7.68
CA GLY A 77 -0.72 22.59 -6.69
C GLY A 77 -0.59 21.60 -5.53
N ALA A 78 -1.55 20.71 -5.36
CA ALA A 78 -1.47 19.68 -4.34
C ALA A 78 -0.36 18.67 -4.65
N ARG A 79 0.23 18.12 -3.58
CA ARG A 79 1.28 17.10 -3.63
C ARG A 79 0.79 15.80 -3.02
N ARG A 80 1.18 14.69 -3.60
CA ARG A 80 0.92 13.36 -3.05
C ARG A 80 2.16 12.49 -3.18
N VAL A 81 2.49 11.76 -2.12
CA VAL A 81 3.48 10.70 -2.18
C VAL A 81 2.81 9.45 -2.75
N ILE A 82 3.47 8.84 -3.72
CA ILE A 82 3.07 7.56 -4.31
C ILE A 82 4.18 6.54 -4.09
N VAL A 83 3.77 5.28 -3.96
CA VAL A 83 4.65 4.11 -3.79
C VAL A 83 4.52 3.18 -4.99
N ILE A 84 5.44 2.22 -5.11
CA ILE A 84 5.40 1.20 -6.18
C ILE A 84 4.02 0.51 -6.18
N GLY A 85 3.42 0.42 -7.37
CA GLY A 85 2.08 -0.10 -7.60
C GLY A 85 0.94 0.94 -7.50
N ASP A 86 1.22 2.17 -7.09
CA ASP A 86 0.24 3.25 -7.12
C ASP A 86 -0.04 3.74 -8.54
N ARG A 87 -1.31 4.00 -8.83
CA ARG A 87 -1.78 4.42 -10.15
C ARG A 87 -1.96 5.91 -10.25
N VAL A 88 -1.66 6.41 -11.43
CA VAL A 88 -1.77 7.83 -11.78
C VAL A 88 -2.43 7.95 -13.15
N GLU A 89 -3.54 8.70 -13.22
CA GLU A 89 -4.19 9.07 -14.48
C GLU A 89 -3.81 10.53 -14.81
N LEU A 90 -3.21 10.75 -15.96
CA LEU A 90 -2.84 12.11 -16.37
C LEU A 90 -4.07 12.98 -16.63
N LEU A 91 -5.13 12.40 -17.19
CA LEU A 91 -6.49 12.93 -17.21
C LEU A 91 -7.42 11.92 -16.55
N LYS A 92 -8.46 12.39 -15.91
CA LYS A 92 -9.47 11.52 -15.28
C LYS A 92 -10.05 10.54 -16.29
N GLY A 93 -9.84 9.24 -16.05
CA GLY A 93 -10.25 8.14 -16.92
C GLY A 93 -9.36 7.90 -18.14
N GLU A 94 -8.24 8.62 -18.30
CA GLU A 94 -7.38 8.51 -19.48
C GLU A 94 -5.89 8.57 -19.10
N TYR A 95 -5.05 7.85 -19.86
CA TYR A 95 -3.58 7.84 -19.74
C TYR A 95 -3.12 7.39 -18.36
N GLU A 96 -3.41 6.14 -18.05
CA GLU A 96 -3.09 5.53 -16.76
C GLU A 96 -1.65 5.00 -16.74
N TYR A 97 -0.95 5.32 -15.67
CA TYR A 97 0.40 4.86 -15.34
C TYR A 97 0.42 4.23 -13.96
N VAL A 98 1.39 3.35 -13.71
CA VAL A 98 1.69 2.80 -12.39
C VAL A 98 3.13 3.08 -12.03
N LEU A 99 3.40 3.50 -10.78
CA LEU A 99 4.78 3.59 -10.31
C LEU A 99 5.36 2.18 -10.19
N ALA A 100 6.47 1.93 -10.85
CA ALA A 100 7.12 0.62 -10.91
C ALA A 100 8.63 0.76 -10.70
N GLN A 101 9.29 -0.36 -10.43
CA GLN A 101 10.75 -0.46 -10.44
C GLN A 101 11.21 -1.60 -11.34
N ASN A 102 12.44 -1.53 -11.80
CA ASN A 102 13.16 -2.66 -12.39
C ASN A 102 14.58 -2.68 -11.83
N ASP A 103 15.15 -3.87 -11.76
CA ASP A 103 16.55 -4.02 -11.43
C ASP A 103 17.40 -3.47 -12.59
N SER A 104 18.46 -2.74 -12.26
CA SER A 104 19.38 -2.25 -13.28
C SER A 104 20.23 -3.42 -13.76
N ASP A 105 19.88 -4.01 -14.90
CA ASP A 105 20.83 -4.84 -15.65
C ASP A 105 22.02 -3.96 -16.06
N GLU A 106 23.20 -4.31 -15.60
CA GLU A 106 24.44 -3.73 -16.09
C GLU A 106 24.66 -4.16 -17.56
N GLY A 107 24.52 -3.20 -18.46
CA GLY A 107 25.22 -3.17 -19.75
C GLY A 107 24.68 -4.03 -20.88
N GLN A 108 24.00 -3.37 -21.82
CA GLN A 108 24.51 -3.33 -23.20
C GLN A 108 23.72 -2.32 -24.06
N ASP A 109 24.43 -1.24 -24.33
CA ASP A 109 24.15 -0.39 -25.49
C ASP A 109 24.47 -1.20 -26.77
N ASN A 110 23.49 -1.35 -27.64
CA ASN A 110 23.75 -1.56 -29.05
C ASN A 110 22.55 -1.11 -29.89
N GLY A 111 22.69 0.09 -30.43
CA GLY A 111 21.90 0.49 -31.56
C GLY A 111 22.24 -0.33 -32.82
N LYS A 112 21.24 -0.66 -33.59
CA LYS A 112 21.19 -0.38 -35.04
C LYS A 112 19.94 -0.95 -35.69
N ARG A 113 19.41 -0.11 -36.55
CA ARG A 113 18.33 -0.34 -37.53
C ARG A 113 18.58 -1.54 -38.45
N SER A 114 17.54 -2.25 -38.82
CA SER A 114 17.08 -2.30 -40.22
C SER A 114 16.00 -3.36 -40.38
N GLY A 115 15.01 -2.98 -41.07
CA GLY A 115 13.83 -3.56 -41.57
C GLY A 115 14.00 -4.75 -42.50
N PHE A 116 12.94 -5.53 -42.50
CA PHE A 116 12.44 -6.23 -43.71
C PHE A 116 11.03 -6.75 -43.39
N LYS A 117 10.09 -6.52 -44.30
CA LYS A 117 8.82 -7.22 -44.53
C LYS A 117 9.04 -8.15 -45.74
N PRO A 118 8.06 -8.96 -46.15
CA PRO A 118 7.04 -9.77 -45.50
C PRO A 118 6.96 -11.23 -46.04
N GLU A 119 5.85 -11.91 -45.66
CA GLU A 119 5.19 -13.06 -46.33
C GLU A 119 5.51 -14.48 -45.81
N GLY A 120 4.40 -15.19 -45.49
CA GLY A 120 4.36 -16.64 -45.35
C GLY A 120 3.20 -17.14 -44.47
N GLN A 121 2.00 -17.30 -45.05
CA GLN A 121 0.88 -18.04 -44.46
C GLN A 121 1.27 -19.50 -44.24
N ILE A 122 1.11 -20.02 -43.01
CA ILE A 122 0.98 -21.46 -42.76
C ILE A 122 -0.08 -21.69 -41.68
N SER A 123 -0.99 -22.60 -41.98
CA SER A 123 -2.16 -23.04 -41.23
C SER A 123 -1.80 -23.68 -39.89
N PRO A 124 -2.76 -23.71 -38.91
CA PRO A 124 -2.49 -24.17 -37.55
C PRO A 124 -2.47 -25.71 -37.42
N PRO A 125 -1.63 -26.27 -36.55
CA PRO A 125 -1.74 -27.66 -36.13
C PRO A 125 -2.75 -27.85 -34.99
N PRO A 126 -3.21 -29.09 -34.70
CA PRO A 126 -4.43 -29.40 -33.99
C PRO A 126 -4.34 -29.22 -32.48
N ALA A 127 -5.50 -28.98 -31.89
CA ALA A 127 -5.78 -28.80 -30.47
C ALA A 127 -5.11 -29.83 -29.56
N SER A 128 -4.25 -29.40 -28.66
CA SER A 128 -3.84 -30.13 -27.46
C SER A 128 -4.59 -29.58 -26.24
N LYS A 129 -5.10 -30.52 -25.47
CA LYS A 129 -5.95 -30.45 -24.28
C LYS A 129 -5.78 -29.19 -23.42
N ALA A 130 -6.92 -28.54 -23.20
CA ALA A 130 -7.09 -27.43 -22.27
C ALA A 130 -6.61 -27.79 -20.86
N VAL A 131 -5.60 -27.07 -20.38
CA VAL A 131 -5.31 -26.93 -18.96
C VAL A 131 -6.43 -26.05 -18.36
N PRO A 132 -7.02 -26.37 -17.22
CA PRO A 132 -8.06 -25.54 -16.65
C PRO A 132 -7.53 -24.15 -16.35
N ILE A 133 -8.07 -23.14 -17.01
CA ILE A 133 -7.86 -21.74 -16.68
C ILE A 133 -8.55 -21.52 -15.34
N ILE A 134 -7.77 -21.44 -14.27
CA ILE A 134 -8.25 -20.95 -12.98
C ILE A 134 -8.62 -19.47 -13.23
N PRO A 135 -9.89 -19.07 -13.04
CA PRO A 135 -10.26 -17.69 -13.19
C PRO A 135 -9.52 -16.90 -12.10
N HIS A 136 -8.59 -16.03 -12.49
CA HIS A 136 -8.04 -15.01 -11.62
C HIS A 136 -9.16 -14.02 -11.30
N THR A 137 -9.99 -14.35 -10.32
CA THR A 137 -10.83 -13.37 -9.66
C THR A 137 -9.90 -12.51 -8.81
N ASN A 138 -9.43 -11.39 -9.39
CA ASN A 138 -8.73 -10.33 -8.66
C ASN A 138 -9.70 -9.68 -7.66
N HIS A 139 -10.11 -10.44 -6.66
CA HIS A 139 -10.84 -9.87 -5.54
C HIS A 139 -9.80 -9.17 -4.65
N TRP A 140 -9.92 -7.85 -4.49
CA TRP A 140 -9.06 -7.03 -3.63
C TRP A 140 -8.83 -7.62 -2.23
N SER A 141 -9.78 -8.44 -1.73
CA SER A 141 -9.67 -9.17 -0.46
C SER A 141 -8.53 -10.21 -0.42
N GLN A 142 -8.00 -10.65 -1.57
CA GLN A 142 -6.87 -11.59 -1.66
C GLN A 142 -5.51 -10.87 -1.82
N GLY A 143 -5.49 -9.55 -1.79
CA GLY A 143 -4.28 -8.75 -1.99
C GLY A 143 -3.16 -9.01 -0.96
N LEU A 144 -3.51 -9.48 0.26
CA LEU A 144 -2.51 -9.81 1.29
C LEU A 144 -1.71 -11.07 0.96
N LEU A 145 -2.34 -12.10 0.39
CA LEU A 145 -1.61 -13.30 -0.03
C LEU A 145 -0.61 -13.00 -1.15
N ALA A 146 -0.97 -12.11 -2.08
CA ALA A 146 -0.04 -11.63 -3.09
C ALA A 146 1.09 -10.77 -2.48
N ALA A 147 0.76 -9.93 -1.50
CA ALA A 147 1.73 -9.11 -0.80
C ALA A 147 2.76 -9.92 0.02
N MET A 148 2.37 -11.08 0.55
CA MET A 148 3.29 -12.01 1.23
C MET A 148 4.40 -12.54 0.32
N SER A 149 4.15 -12.61 -0.99
CA SER A 149 5.11 -13.08 -2.00
C SER A 149 5.79 -11.93 -2.75
N ASP A 150 5.52 -10.68 -2.36
CA ASP A 150 6.12 -9.49 -2.98
C ASP A 150 7.44 -9.14 -2.27
N PRO A 151 8.61 -9.38 -2.92
CA PRO A 151 9.91 -9.11 -2.30
C PRO A 151 10.11 -7.66 -1.87
N ASP A 152 9.38 -6.72 -2.52
CA ASP A 152 9.51 -5.29 -2.23
C ASP A 152 8.79 -4.88 -0.94
N LEU A 153 7.82 -5.68 -0.50
CA LEU A 153 7.11 -5.47 0.75
C LEU A 153 7.65 -6.31 1.89
N GLN A 154 8.31 -7.44 1.56
CA GLN A 154 8.83 -8.35 2.56
C GLN A 154 9.96 -7.72 3.38
N LEU A 155 9.84 -7.86 4.70
CA LEU A 155 10.83 -7.41 5.68
C LEU A 155 11.49 -8.58 6.40
N PHE A 156 10.75 -9.68 6.54
CA PHE A 156 11.19 -10.92 7.18
C PHE A 156 10.28 -12.07 6.75
N GLU A 157 10.83 -13.25 6.63
CA GLU A 157 10.06 -14.48 6.46
C GLU A 157 10.74 -15.66 7.16
N ASP A 158 9.93 -16.60 7.61
CA ASP A 158 10.34 -17.92 8.08
C ASP A 158 9.30 -18.99 7.70
N GLU A 159 9.37 -20.17 8.30
CA GLU A 159 8.46 -21.28 8.03
C GLU A 159 7.01 -21.02 8.51
N ARG A 160 6.79 -20.10 9.44
CA ARG A 160 5.52 -19.84 10.09
C ARG A 160 4.85 -18.53 9.67
N ILE A 161 5.64 -17.49 9.44
CA ILE A 161 5.13 -16.12 9.22
C ILE A 161 5.88 -15.38 8.11
N VAL A 162 5.26 -14.30 7.64
CA VAL A 162 5.88 -13.25 6.81
C VAL A 162 5.58 -11.89 7.45
N ILE A 163 6.58 -11.03 7.58
CA ILE A 163 6.40 -9.61 7.96
C ILE A 163 6.56 -8.76 6.71
N ILE A 164 5.59 -7.90 6.45
CA ILE A 164 5.61 -7.00 5.31
C ILE A 164 5.36 -5.55 5.74
N ASN A 165 5.83 -4.59 4.95
CA ASN A 165 5.36 -3.22 5.04
C ASN A 165 3.87 -3.16 4.66
N ASP A 166 3.05 -2.42 5.42
CA ASP A 166 1.70 -2.11 4.95
C ASP A 166 1.81 -1.18 3.74
N ARG A 167 1.21 -1.59 2.61
CA ARG A 167 1.20 -0.81 1.35
C ARG A 167 0.58 0.59 1.52
N TYR A 168 -0.35 0.73 2.47
CA TYR A 168 -1.05 1.98 2.78
C TYR A 168 -0.90 2.34 4.27
N PRO A 169 0.33 2.61 4.74
CA PRO A 169 0.61 2.77 6.16
C PRO A 169 -0.24 3.89 6.78
N LYS A 170 -0.74 3.70 8.00
CA LYS A 170 -1.53 4.71 8.71
C LYS A 170 -0.72 5.51 9.72
N ALA A 171 0.54 5.13 9.93
CA ALA A 171 1.52 5.82 10.74
C ALA A 171 2.87 5.82 10.01
N ARG A 172 3.88 6.44 10.55
CA ARG A 172 5.23 6.49 9.99
C ARG A 172 5.82 5.09 9.82
N HIS A 173 5.59 4.21 10.80
CA HIS A 173 5.96 2.80 10.76
C HIS A 173 4.70 1.96 10.94
N HIS A 174 4.40 1.14 9.94
CA HIS A 174 3.24 0.28 9.95
C HIS A 174 3.55 -1.01 9.21
N PHE A 175 3.65 -2.12 9.95
CA PHE A 175 3.96 -3.44 9.45
C PHE A 175 2.77 -4.37 9.64
N LEU A 176 2.71 -5.40 8.80
CA LEU A 176 1.75 -6.49 8.93
C LEU A 176 2.53 -7.79 9.15
N VAL A 177 2.17 -8.54 10.17
CA VAL A 177 2.65 -9.90 10.39
C VAL A 177 1.56 -10.88 9.97
N LEU A 178 1.86 -11.72 9.01
CA LEU A 178 0.90 -12.65 8.41
C LEU A 178 1.35 -14.09 8.66
N PRO A 179 0.46 -14.99 9.11
CA PRO A 179 0.78 -16.40 9.18
C PRO A 179 0.81 -17.00 7.77
N ARG A 180 1.69 -17.98 7.53
CA ARG A 180 1.67 -18.79 6.30
C ARG A 180 0.47 -19.74 6.29
N GLU A 181 -0.01 -20.12 7.45
CA GLU A 181 -1.27 -20.83 7.62
C GLU A 181 -2.44 -19.97 7.12
N LYS A 182 -3.36 -20.61 6.41
CA LYS A 182 -4.56 -19.95 5.88
C LYS A 182 -5.60 -19.76 6.98
N ILE A 183 -5.57 -18.63 7.64
CA ILE A 183 -6.57 -18.20 8.64
C ILE A 183 -7.26 -16.99 8.06
N VAL A 184 -8.57 -17.04 7.88
CA VAL A 184 -9.32 -15.99 7.15
C VAL A 184 -9.34 -14.67 7.93
N ASP A 185 -9.66 -14.72 9.22
CA ASP A 185 -9.84 -13.56 10.11
C ASP A 185 -9.80 -13.97 11.59
N LEU A 186 -10.05 -13.02 12.51
CA LEU A 186 -10.13 -13.30 13.94
C LEU A 186 -11.30 -14.21 14.33
N ALA A 187 -12.39 -14.20 13.60
CA ALA A 187 -13.52 -15.08 13.91
C ALA A 187 -13.21 -16.56 13.63
N SER A 188 -12.18 -16.81 12.80
CA SER A 188 -11.73 -18.15 12.44
C SER A 188 -10.67 -18.72 13.38
N VAL A 189 -10.13 -17.92 14.34
CA VAL A 189 -9.11 -18.42 15.26
C VAL A 189 -9.73 -19.20 16.42
N THR A 190 -8.97 -20.16 16.92
CA THR A 190 -9.33 -21.03 18.04
C THR A 190 -8.17 -21.14 19.02
N SER A 191 -8.37 -21.76 20.17
CA SER A 191 -7.30 -21.99 21.16
C SER A 191 -6.07 -22.72 20.59
N SER A 192 -6.22 -23.52 19.52
CA SER A 192 -5.10 -24.20 18.85
C SER A 192 -4.15 -23.22 18.15
N HIS A 193 -4.61 -22.02 17.82
CA HIS A 193 -3.79 -20.99 17.18
C HIS A 193 -3.00 -20.12 18.15
N ILE A 194 -3.23 -20.25 19.49
CA ILE A 194 -2.52 -19.43 20.51
C ILE A 194 -1.00 -19.42 20.30
N PRO A 195 -0.33 -20.58 20.11
CA PRO A 195 1.13 -20.58 19.94
C PRO A 195 1.60 -19.86 18.66
N LEU A 196 0.76 -19.76 17.65
CA LEU A 196 1.04 -19.01 16.43
C LEU A 196 0.85 -17.52 16.65
N LEU A 197 -0.23 -17.12 17.32
CA LEU A 197 -0.54 -15.71 17.62
C LEU A 197 0.51 -15.08 18.54
N GLU A 198 0.93 -15.82 19.59
CA GLU A 198 2.03 -15.41 20.48
C GLU A 198 3.33 -15.27 19.70
N TYR A 199 3.66 -16.23 18.84
CA TYR A 199 4.84 -16.15 17.99
C TYR A 199 4.82 -14.94 17.02
N MET A 200 3.67 -14.65 16.43
CA MET A 200 3.50 -13.46 15.56
C MET A 200 3.76 -12.17 16.34
N LEU A 201 3.23 -12.09 17.57
CA LEU A 201 3.42 -10.93 18.44
C LEU A 201 4.88 -10.78 18.87
N ASP A 202 5.53 -11.85 19.31
CA ASP A 202 6.93 -11.84 19.72
C ASP A 202 7.84 -11.35 18.58
N LYS A 203 7.63 -11.86 17.36
CA LYS A 203 8.39 -11.42 16.18
C LYS A 203 8.15 -9.97 15.79
N ALA A 204 6.93 -9.47 16.01
CA ALA A 204 6.62 -8.07 15.78
C ALA A 204 7.32 -7.17 16.82
N ILE A 205 7.33 -7.58 18.09
CA ILE A 205 7.99 -6.86 19.18
C ILE A 205 9.50 -6.88 18.97
N ASP A 206 10.11 -8.05 18.76
CA ASP A 206 11.54 -8.19 18.48
C ASP A 206 12.02 -7.25 17.38
N ARG A 207 11.24 -7.17 16.29
CA ARG A 207 11.56 -6.28 15.18
C ARG A 207 11.52 -4.82 15.58
N VAL A 208 10.46 -4.41 16.27
CA VAL A 208 10.24 -3.01 16.68
C VAL A 208 11.32 -2.58 17.64
N ASP A 209 11.66 -3.39 18.65
CA ASP A 209 12.66 -3.07 19.65
C ASP A 209 14.06 -2.94 19.04
N ASN A 210 14.38 -3.77 18.04
CA ASN A 210 15.67 -3.73 17.38
C ASN A 210 15.80 -2.57 16.36
N GLU A 211 14.75 -2.28 15.58
CA GLU A 211 14.85 -1.32 14.48
C GLU A 211 14.36 0.09 14.85
N PHE A 212 13.49 0.21 15.86
CA PHE A 212 12.84 1.46 16.25
C PHE A 212 12.89 1.71 17.77
N PRO A 213 14.07 1.65 18.41
CA PRO A 213 14.18 1.81 19.84
C PRO A 213 13.61 3.16 20.32
N GLY A 214 12.72 3.12 21.30
CA GLY A 214 12.09 4.30 21.89
C GLY A 214 10.87 4.84 21.10
N ILE A 215 10.49 4.23 19.98
CA ILE A 215 9.24 4.55 19.30
C ILE A 215 8.11 3.69 19.87
N GLU A 216 7.02 4.33 20.26
CA GLU A 216 5.85 3.64 20.80
C GLU A 216 5.05 2.96 19.67
N PHE A 217 4.77 1.68 19.84
CA PHE A 217 3.94 0.88 18.96
C PHE A 217 2.73 0.29 19.66
N ARG A 218 1.70 -0.05 18.88
CA ARG A 218 0.60 -0.92 19.29
C ARG A 218 0.52 -2.10 18.35
N PHE A 219 0.16 -3.26 18.94
CA PHE A 219 0.01 -4.53 18.23
C PHE A 219 -1.42 -5.01 18.38
N GLY A 220 -2.06 -5.39 17.28
CA GLY A 220 -3.43 -5.85 17.33
C GLY A 220 -4.04 -6.11 15.95
N TYR A 221 -5.30 -6.45 15.96
CA TYR A 221 -6.06 -6.88 14.80
C TYR A 221 -7.29 -6.00 14.59
N HIS A 222 -7.75 -5.90 13.36
CA HIS A 222 -9.07 -5.33 13.11
C HIS A 222 -10.17 -6.37 13.38
N ALA A 223 -11.19 -5.99 14.14
CA ALA A 223 -12.32 -6.85 14.48
C ALA A 223 -13.10 -7.34 13.25
N VAL A 224 -13.24 -6.47 12.25
CA VAL A 224 -13.89 -6.77 10.97
C VAL A 224 -12.91 -6.38 9.85
N PRO A 225 -11.96 -7.24 9.48
CA PRO A 225 -10.95 -6.91 8.49
C PRO A 225 -11.59 -6.72 7.12
N SER A 226 -11.01 -5.81 6.34
CA SER A 226 -11.43 -5.56 4.97
C SER A 226 -10.78 -6.50 3.96
N MET A 227 -9.76 -7.23 4.35
CA MET A 227 -9.02 -8.19 3.52
C MET A 227 -8.99 -9.55 4.21
N SER A 228 -9.08 -10.61 3.43
CA SER A 228 -8.89 -11.99 3.90
C SER A 228 -7.39 -12.25 4.17
N GLN A 229 -7.09 -13.25 4.94
CA GLN A 229 -5.86 -13.62 5.59
C GLN A 229 -5.65 -12.82 6.88
N LEU A 230 -5.58 -13.52 7.99
CA LEU A 230 -5.28 -12.96 9.30
C LEU A 230 -3.97 -12.16 9.23
N HIS A 231 -3.97 -10.98 9.81
CA HIS A 231 -2.79 -10.14 9.87
C HIS A 231 -2.76 -9.32 11.15
N LEU A 232 -1.63 -9.42 11.86
CA LEU A 232 -1.34 -8.60 13.02
C LEU A 232 -0.77 -7.26 12.54
N HIS A 233 -1.35 -6.15 12.96
CA HIS A 233 -0.80 -4.82 12.75
C HIS A 233 0.22 -4.49 13.84
N ALA A 234 1.41 -4.04 13.44
CA ALA A 234 2.38 -3.35 14.27
C ALA A 234 2.46 -1.90 13.80
N ILE A 235 1.92 -0.96 14.57
CA ILE A 235 1.72 0.42 14.13
C ILE A 235 2.26 1.44 15.13
N SER A 236 3.14 2.36 14.66
CA SER A 236 3.65 3.45 15.49
C SER A 236 2.56 4.45 15.85
N GLN A 237 2.68 5.07 17.03
CA GLN A 237 1.58 5.88 17.59
C GLN A 237 1.61 7.35 17.16
N ASP A 238 2.53 7.73 16.27
CA ASP A 238 2.59 9.05 15.65
C ASP A 238 1.46 9.33 14.65
N PHE A 239 0.91 8.31 14.01
CA PHE A 239 -0.10 8.41 12.95
C PHE A 239 0.24 9.45 11.87
N ASP A 240 1.54 9.71 11.64
CA ASP A 240 2.03 10.67 10.64
C ASP A 240 2.20 9.98 9.28
N SER A 241 1.10 9.79 8.58
CA SER A 241 1.09 9.17 7.26
C SER A 241 0.14 9.89 6.29
N PRO A 242 0.55 10.06 5.01
CA PRO A 242 -0.33 10.57 3.97
C PRO A 242 -1.47 9.60 3.64
N CYS A 243 -1.33 8.29 3.98
CA CYS A 243 -2.38 7.29 3.75
C CYS A 243 -3.45 7.29 4.86
N LEU A 244 -3.26 8.02 5.95
CA LEU A 244 -4.29 8.29 6.95
C LEU A 244 -5.18 9.45 6.48
N LYS A 245 -6.20 9.14 5.65
CA LYS A 245 -6.99 10.15 4.92
C LYS A 245 -8.40 10.37 5.47
N HIS A 246 -8.99 9.37 6.12
CA HIS A 246 -10.39 9.38 6.48
C HIS A 246 -10.60 9.07 7.96
N LYS A 247 -11.68 9.59 8.53
CA LYS A 247 -12.12 9.32 9.90
C LYS A 247 -12.16 7.80 10.19
N LYS A 248 -12.66 7.00 9.24
CA LYS A 248 -12.70 5.54 9.38
C LYS A 248 -11.31 4.92 9.54
N HIS A 249 -10.27 5.47 8.89
CA HIS A 249 -8.89 4.98 9.04
C HIS A 249 -8.34 5.27 10.44
N TRP A 250 -8.67 6.43 11.01
CA TRP A 250 -8.34 6.76 12.38
C TRP A 250 -9.05 5.84 13.37
N ASN A 251 -10.37 5.76 13.21
CA ASN A 251 -11.22 5.00 14.11
C ASN A 251 -10.92 3.50 14.09
N SER A 252 -10.46 2.95 12.94
CA SER A 252 -10.11 1.54 12.88
C SER A 252 -8.93 1.15 13.77
N PHE A 253 -8.08 2.10 14.18
CA PHE A 253 -6.97 1.87 15.10
C PHE A 253 -7.20 2.45 16.50
N ASN A 254 -8.19 3.33 16.70
CA ASN A 254 -8.33 4.11 17.92
C ASN A 254 -9.72 3.97 18.56
N THR A 255 -10.40 2.87 18.30
CA THR A 255 -11.65 2.43 18.94
C THR A 255 -11.57 0.95 19.22
N ASP A 256 -12.60 0.35 19.80
CA ASP A 256 -12.74 -1.10 20.02
C ASP A 256 -12.81 -1.91 18.71
N TYR A 257 -12.72 -1.25 17.56
CA TYR A 257 -12.50 -1.90 16.27
C TYR A 257 -11.10 -2.51 16.16
N PHE A 258 -10.13 -1.99 16.93
CA PHE A 258 -8.77 -2.51 17.03
C PHE A 258 -8.64 -3.35 18.30
N ILE A 259 -8.57 -4.65 18.13
CA ILE A 259 -8.43 -5.61 19.24
C ILE A 259 -6.93 -5.79 19.54
N PRO A 260 -6.43 -5.41 20.73
CA PRO A 260 -5.04 -5.66 21.12
C PRO A 260 -4.70 -7.14 21.04
N ALA A 261 -3.48 -7.47 20.62
CA ALA A 261 -3.05 -8.85 20.43
C ALA A 261 -3.13 -9.67 21.75
N ASP A 262 -2.76 -9.05 22.87
CA ASP A 262 -2.85 -9.69 24.18
C ASP A 262 -4.29 -10.05 24.57
N ASN A 263 -5.26 -9.20 24.20
CA ASN A 263 -6.68 -9.47 24.47
C ASN A 263 -7.16 -10.67 23.64
N VAL A 264 -6.73 -10.79 22.38
CA VAL A 264 -7.05 -11.95 21.54
C VAL A 264 -6.58 -13.26 22.19
N VAL A 265 -5.32 -13.30 22.64
CA VAL A 265 -4.75 -14.47 23.30
C VAL A 265 -5.47 -14.76 24.62
N LYS A 266 -5.78 -13.71 25.38
CA LYS A 266 -6.52 -13.83 26.64
C LYS A 266 -7.92 -14.43 26.42
N ASP A 267 -8.68 -13.85 25.49
CA ASP A 267 -10.03 -14.34 25.17
C ASP A 267 -10.03 -15.82 24.75
N LEU A 268 -9.06 -16.21 23.89
CA LEU A 268 -8.92 -17.59 23.47
C LEU A 268 -8.57 -18.55 24.64
N LYS A 269 -7.75 -18.10 25.61
CA LYS A 269 -7.41 -18.90 26.80
C LYS A 269 -8.60 -19.05 27.76
N GLU A 270 -9.39 -17.99 27.91
CA GLU A 270 -10.50 -17.94 28.87
C GLU A 270 -11.80 -18.51 28.30
N ASN A 271 -12.11 -18.22 27.05
CA ASN A 271 -13.42 -18.49 26.44
C ASN A 271 -13.38 -19.46 25.26
N GLY A 272 -12.19 -19.74 24.71
CA GLY A 272 -12.03 -20.57 23.51
C GLY A 272 -12.30 -19.83 22.18
N GLU A 273 -12.83 -18.62 22.26
CA GLU A 273 -13.13 -17.75 21.13
C GLU A 273 -12.80 -16.29 21.46
N VAL A 274 -12.63 -15.46 20.42
CA VAL A 274 -12.33 -14.02 20.58
C VAL A 274 -13.63 -13.24 20.69
N ASN A 275 -13.72 -12.34 21.67
CA ASN A 275 -14.86 -11.45 21.81
C ASN A 275 -14.78 -10.33 20.75
N LEU A 276 -15.59 -10.45 19.71
CA LEU A 276 -15.63 -9.50 18.59
C LEU A 276 -16.93 -8.70 18.58
N PRO A 277 -16.88 -7.39 18.24
CA PRO A 277 -18.09 -6.63 17.98
C PRO A 277 -18.83 -7.22 16.77
N SER A 278 -20.13 -7.18 16.78
CA SER A 278 -20.94 -7.54 15.60
C SER A 278 -20.58 -6.70 14.39
N GLY A 279 -20.91 -7.15 13.20
CA GLY A 279 -20.63 -6.40 11.97
C GLY A 279 -21.29 -5.01 11.94
N GLU A 280 -22.43 -4.82 12.60
CA GLU A 280 -23.13 -3.53 12.76
C GLU A 280 -22.41 -2.62 13.77
N GLU A 281 -22.02 -3.14 14.91
CA GLU A 281 -21.22 -2.43 15.92
C GLU A 281 -19.88 -1.99 15.34
N GLY A 282 -19.17 -2.90 14.65
CA GLY A 282 -17.92 -2.56 13.97
C GLY A 282 -18.07 -1.39 12.99
N LYS A 283 -19.15 -1.39 12.17
CA LYS A 283 -19.44 -0.26 11.27
C LYS A 283 -19.73 1.03 12.03
N SER A 284 -20.36 0.94 13.21
CA SER A 284 -20.67 2.09 14.06
C SER A 284 -19.41 2.68 14.67
N LEU A 285 -18.49 1.85 15.15
CA LEU A 285 -17.18 2.26 15.69
C LEU A 285 -16.37 3.08 14.69
N LEU A 286 -16.42 2.74 13.40
CA LEU A 286 -15.73 3.50 12.36
C LEU A 286 -16.33 4.91 12.11
N LYS A 287 -17.55 5.18 12.60
CA LYS A 287 -18.27 6.44 12.38
C LYS A 287 -18.25 7.38 13.59
N ILE A 288 -17.82 6.93 14.77
CA ILE A 288 -17.82 7.76 15.98
C ILE A 288 -16.97 9.02 15.79
N ASN A 289 -17.17 10.01 16.67
CA ASN A 289 -16.42 11.26 16.57
C ASN A 289 -14.94 11.05 16.79
N LEU A 290 -14.12 11.86 16.11
CA LEU A 290 -12.68 11.84 16.28
C LEU A 290 -12.33 12.24 17.72
N LYS A 291 -11.41 11.46 18.32
CA LYS A 291 -10.80 11.75 19.61
C LYS A 291 -9.32 11.45 19.53
N CYS A 292 -8.49 12.25 20.17
CA CYS A 292 -7.06 11.95 20.29
C CYS A 292 -6.86 10.68 21.14
N HIS A 293 -5.91 9.83 20.73
CA HIS A 293 -5.59 8.59 21.45
C HIS A 293 -4.72 8.82 22.69
N LYS A 294 -4.19 10.04 22.86
CA LYS A 294 -3.29 10.42 23.96
C LYS A 294 -3.91 11.41 24.94
N CYS A 295 -5.02 12.09 24.60
CA CYS A 295 -5.68 13.06 25.47
C CYS A 295 -7.15 13.25 25.06
N ASP A 296 -7.87 14.13 25.76
CA ASP A 296 -9.31 14.36 25.54
C ASP A 296 -9.65 15.32 24.40
N TYR A 297 -8.70 15.68 23.55
CA TYR A 297 -8.95 16.53 22.41
C TYR A 297 -9.85 15.85 21.37
N THR A 298 -10.95 16.52 21.00
CA THR A 298 -11.98 16.01 20.07
C THR A 298 -12.18 16.99 18.90
N PRO A 299 -11.39 16.88 17.84
CA PRO A 299 -11.49 17.73 16.67
C PRO A 299 -12.67 17.35 15.77
N LYS A 300 -13.15 18.32 14.94
CA LYS A 300 -14.14 18.04 13.91
C LYS A 300 -13.54 17.31 12.69
N HIS A 301 -12.31 17.60 12.35
CA HIS A 301 -11.67 17.11 11.11
C HIS A 301 -10.37 16.39 11.40
N LEU A 302 -10.04 15.39 10.56
CA LEU A 302 -8.83 14.59 10.68
C LEU A 302 -7.54 15.42 10.53
N PRO A 303 -7.42 16.41 9.64
CA PRO A 303 -6.24 17.27 9.58
C PRO A 303 -5.93 17.97 10.91
N ASP A 304 -6.96 18.46 11.61
CA ASP A 304 -6.80 19.12 12.92
C ASP A 304 -6.28 18.15 13.96
N LEU A 305 -6.78 16.90 13.95
CA LEU A 305 -6.29 15.83 14.81
C LEU A 305 -4.83 15.51 14.54
N LYS A 306 -4.45 15.36 13.28
CA LYS A 306 -3.05 15.08 12.88
C LYS A 306 -2.11 16.21 13.30
N ALA A 307 -2.52 17.46 13.08
CA ALA A 307 -1.74 18.64 13.51
C ALA A 307 -1.58 18.68 15.04
N HIS A 308 -2.66 18.38 15.78
CA HIS A 308 -2.64 18.30 17.24
C HIS A 308 -1.68 17.20 17.73
N ILE A 309 -1.78 15.97 17.19
CA ILE A 309 -0.93 14.84 17.57
C ILE A 309 0.54 15.20 17.36
N LYS A 310 0.88 15.67 16.16
CA LYS A 310 2.25 16.07 15.82
C LYS A 310 2.78 17.14 16.77
N LYS A 311 1.99 18.18 17.04
CA LYS A 311 2.44 19.31 17.89
C LYS A 311 2.52 18.96 19.37
N LYS A 312 1.59 18.16 19.88
CA LYS A 312 1.42 17.93 21.33
C LYS A 312 2.07 16.67 21.86
N HIS A 313 2.10 15.62 21.05
CA HIS A 313 2.52 14.31 21.52
C HIS A 313 3.80 13.80 20.85
N PHE A 314 4.11 14.31 19.65
CA PHE A 314 5.30 13.90 18.88
C PHE A 314 6.02 15.12 18.27
N PRO A 315 6.43 16.12 19.09
CA PRO A 315 6.99 17.39 18.57
C PRO A 315 8.37 17.24 17.91
N MET A 316 9.07 16.14 18.15
CA MET A 316 10.44 15.90 17.67
C MET A 316 10.50 14.94 16.48
N LEU A 317 9.36 14.53 15.92
CA LEU A 317 9.30 13.61 14.79
C LEU A 317 9.18 14.32 13.45
#